data_87a961c1583b79e2ed5214d6ebcc5395
#
_entry.id   87a961c1583b79e2ed5214d6ebcc5395
#
_cell.length_a   1.000
_cell.length_b   1.000
_cell.length_c   1.000
_cell.angle_alpha   90.00
_cell.angle_beta   90.00
_cell.angle_gamma   90.00
#
_symmetry.space_group_name_H-M   'P 1'
#
loop_
_entity.id
_entity.type
_entity.pdbx_description
1 polymer ?
#
loop_
_entity_poly.entity_id
_entity_poly.type
_entity_poly.pdbx_seq_one_letter_code
_entity_poly.pdbx_strand_id
1 'polypeptide(L)'
;MNQHSTGKGLRTLHLTDNRRQQDGWERDALAMLRTGNIDTAIDAHSVHGRIHQAPDSETLRAELVSDYLNLRANTENSYDVAILALSRADVAHLNALARAALIAQGELGATPLHLRADTGDLAVGEDSLEMRTGDLVIIGRNDNRLGLYNGTRGVVTAINVEAGSLTLHTHDDRHVTITATWAARHDLSHAYAMTLHKAQGLTVDHALLYGSQALTREAGYVGLSRGRRNNHVYATTREMSAHDGECDYAIRNPVADQQQAIADLTRRLHTSRSHQLASHQTGDWRTPITQDDTRTRLEGRSDDHQPIHG
;
A
#
# COMPACT_ATOMS: atom_id res chain seq x y z
N MET A 1 -0.94 58.45 -8.98
CA MET A 1 -0.45 57.66 -7.85
C MET A 1 -0.89 56.23 -8.04
N ASN A 2 -0.08 55.42 -8.72
CA ASN A 2 -0.36 54.01 -8.98
C ASN A 2 0.34 53.15 -7.90
N GLN A 3 -0.43 52.53 -7.04
CA GLN A 3 0.08 51.55 -6.12
C GLN A 3 0.23 50.19 -6.81
N HIS A 4 1.46 49.76 -6.95
CA HIS A 4 1.80 48.42 -7.41
C HIS A 4 1.41 47.42 -6.34
N SER A 5 0.43 46.57 -6.65
CA SER A 5 0.09 45.37 -5.88
C SER A 5 1.20 44.33 -6.10
N THR A 6 2.10 44.20 -5.14
CA THR A 6 3.08 43.10 -5.11
C THR A 6 2.37 41.82 -4.76
N GLY A 7 2.28 40.91 -5.74
CA GLY A 7 1.74 39.57 -5.55
C GLY A 7 2.51 38.81 -4.45
N LYS A 8 1.83 38.51 -3.34
CA LYS A 8 2.33 37.61 -2.31
C LYS A 8 2.40 36.21 -2.92
N GLY A 9 3.59 35.75 -3.27
CA GLY A 9 3.82 34.36 -3.63
C GLY A 9 3.36 33.46 -2.48
N LEU A 10 2.65 32.38 -2.80
CA LEU A 10 2.26 31.36 -1.83
C LEU A 10 3.52 30.81 -1.15
N ARG A 11 3.65 31.01 0.16
CA ARG A 11 4.72 30.40 0.95
C ARG A 11 4.39 28.93 1.15
N THR A 12 5.16 28.06 0.52
CA THR A 12 5.07 26.62 0.75
C THR A 12 5.72 26.32 2.11
N LEU A 13 4.92 25.83 3.04
CA LEU A 13 5.44 25.31 4.32
C LEU A 13 5.79 23.85 4.14
N HIS A 14 7.05 23.52 4.36
CA HIS A 14 7.52 22.14 4.36
C HIS A 14 7.54 21.62 5.81
N LEU A 15 6.75 20.54 6.07
CA LEU A 15 6.87 19.78 7.30
C LEU A 15 8.13 18.92 7.21
N THR A 16 9.17 19.30 7.92
CA THR A 16 10.48 18.63 7.89
C THR A 16 10.65 17.63 9.01
N ASP A 17 9.97 17.82 10.14
CA ASP A 17 10.16 17.00 11.33
C ASP A 17 9.29 15.74 11.28
N ASN A 18 9.95 14.59 11.28
CA ASN A 18 9.29 13.31 11.47
C ASN A 18 9.33 12.93 12.95
N ARG A 19 8.16 12.92 13.59
CA ARG A 19 7.99 12.62 15.03
C ARG A 19 7.34 11.26 15.30
N ARG A 20 7.07 10.48 14.26
CA ARG A 20 6.35 9.21 14.40
C ARG A 20 7.24 8.12 14.96
N GLN A 21 8.42 7.92 14.41
CA GLN A 21 9.35 6.88 14.83
C GLN A 21 9.92 7.19 16.21
N GLN A 22 9.97 6.17 17.08
CA GLN A 22 10.53 6.29 18.42
C GLN A 22 12.06 6.36 18.37
N ASP A 23 12.68 5.57 17.49
CA ASP A 23 14.13 5.50 17.35
C ASP A 23 14.70 6.68 16.54
N GLY A 24 15.76 7.29 17.06
CA GLY A 24 16.45 8.41 16.41
C GLY A 24 17.05 8.03 15.06
N TRP A 25 17.76 6.90 15.02
CA TRP A 25 18.40 6.41 13.80
C TRP A 25 17.39 6.20 12.66
N GLU A 26 16.17 5.72 12.96
CA GLU A 26 15.15 5.47 11.95
C GLU A 26 14.57 6.78 11.41
N ARG A 27 14.42 7.81 12.26
CA ARG A 27 14.06 9.16 11.80
C ARG A 27 15.09 9.74 10.85
N ASP A 28 16.39 9.56 11.18
CA ASP A 28 17.49 10.04 10.36
C ASP A 28 17.56 9.28 9.02
N ALA A 29 17.42 7.97 9.05
CA ALA A 29 17.35 7.13 7.83
C ALA A 29 16.18 7.53 6.91
N LEU A 30 15.01 7.80 7.48
CA LEU A 30 13.87 8.29 6.70
C LEU A 30 14.10 9.70 6.13
N ALA A 31 14.79 10.58 6.84
CA ALA A 31 15.18 11.88 6.32
C ALA A 31 16.16 11.75 5.15
N MET A 32 17.13 10.83 5.25
CA MET A 32 18.06 10.50 4.17
C MET A 32 17.34 9.94 2.95
N LEU A 33 16.41 8.99 3.15
CA LEU A 33 15.59 8.42 2.08
C LEU A 33 14.77 9.50 1.36
N ARG A 34 14.18 10.43 2.10
CA ARG A 34 13.41 11.56 1.54
C ARG A 34 14.28 12.50 0.69
N THR A 35 15.50 12.78 1.13
CA THR A 35 16.42 13.69 0.43
C THR A 35 17.18 13.03 -0.72
N GLY A 36 17.06 11.70 -0.89
CA GLY A 36 17.71 10.94 -1.97
C GLY A 36 19.07 10.37 -1.61
N ASN A 37 19.48 10.42 -0.35
CA ASN A 37 20.67 9.72 0.15
C ASN A 37 20.29 8.26 0.50
N ILE A 38 20.04 7.48 -0.55
CA ILE A 38 19.43 6.15 -0.46
C ILE A 38 20.39 5.15 0.18
N ASP A 39 21.66 5.16 -0.26
CA ASP A 39 22.66 4.19 0.18
C ASP A 39 22.81 4.24 1.71
N THR A 40 23.00 5.42 2.27
CA THR A 40 23.13 5.60 3.73
C THR A 40 21.85 5.22 4.48
N ALA A 41 20.68 5.49 3.89
CA ALA A 41 19.39 5.10 4.50
C ALA A 41 19.25 3.58 4.56
N ILE A 42 19.61 2.88 3.49
CA ILE A 42 19.53 1.41 3.41
C ILE A 42 20.59 0.76 4.28
N ASP A 43 21.82 1.29 4.33
CA ASP A 43 22.85 0.81 5.25
C ASP A 43 22.39 0.90 6.71
N ALA A 44 21.76 2.00 7.11
CA ALA A 44 21.22 2.14 8.46
C ALA A 44 20.16 1.07 8.75
N HIS A 45 19.21 0.82 7.84
CA HIS A 45 18.20 -0.24 7.98
C HIS A 45 18.85 -1.63 8.05
N SER A 46 19.88 -1.88 7.24
CA SER A 46 20.62 -3.15 7.23
C SER A 46 21.33 -3.40 8.56
N VAL A 47 22.09 -2.42 9.06
CA VAL A 47 22.80 -2.51 10.36
C VAL A 47 21.86 -2.80 11.51
N HIS A 48 20.63 -2.28 11.46
CA HIS A 48 19.63 -2.50 12.51
C HIS A 48 18.75 -3.73 12.25
N GLY A 49 19.08 -4.59 11.27
CA GLY A 49 18.34 -5.82 10.99
C GLY A 49 16.92 -5.58 10.49
N ARG A 50 16.68 -4.50 9.74
CA ARG A 50 15.36 -4.14 9.22
C ARG A 50 15.15 -4.54 7.76
N ILE A 51 16.15 -5.18 7.14
CA ILE A 51 16.05 -5.69 5.76
C ILE A 51 16.05 -7.21 5.81
N HIS A 52 14.97 -7.80 5.33
CA HIS A 52 14.75 -9.24 5.22
C HIS A 52 14.82 -9.68 3.77
N GLN A 53 15.34 -10.86 3.52
CA GLN A 53 15.64 -11.30 2.16
C GLN A 53 15.37 -12.78 2.01
N ALA A 54 14.79 -13.16 0.87
CA ALA A 54 14.59 -14.54 0.50
C ALA A 54 14.92 -14.76 -0.99
N PRO A 55 15.23 -16.00 -1.39
CA PRO A 55 15.63 -16.30 -2.76
C PRO A 55 14.53 -16.05 -3.80
N ASP A 56 13.28 -16.15 -3.40
CA ASP A 56 12.11 -16.02 -4.26
C ASP A 56 10.92 -15.36 -3.54
N SER A 57 9.92 -14.99 -4.30
CA SER A 57 8.75 -14.28 -3.79
C SER A 57 7.85 -15.14 -2.89
N GLU A 58 7.82 -16.46 -3.06
CA GLU A 58 7.01 -17.37 -2.25
C GLU A 58 7.60 -17.48 -0.84
N THR A 59 8.90 -17.81 -0.77
CA THR A 59 9.65 -17.85 0.48
C THR A 59 9.58 -16.52 1.22
N LEU A 60 9.78 -15.39 0.48
CA LEU A 60 9.72 -14.05 1.07
C LEU A 60 8.35 -13.74 1.70
N ARG A 61 7.25 -14.10 1.02
CA ARG A 61 5.91 -13.90 1.57
C ARG A 61 5.66 -14.78 2.80
N ALA A 62 6.15 -16.02 2.80
CA ALA A 62 6.02 -16.92 3.93
C ALA A 62 6.78 -16.37 5.16
N GLU A 63 8.01 -15.91 4.99
CA GLU A 63 8.80 -15.28 6.05
C GLU A 63 8.12 -14.02 6.58
N LEU A 64 7.68 -13.12 5.68
CA LEU A 64 6.99 -11.89 6.06
C LEU A 64 5.72 -12.18 6.86
N VAL A 65 4.93 -13.17 6.46
CA VAL A 65 3.71 -13.56 7.19
C VAL A 65 4.07 -14.20 8.54
N SER A 66 5.12 -14.99 8.62
CA SER A 66 5.62 -15.55 9.90
C SER A 66 6.00 -14.43 10.86
N ASP A 67 6.77 -13.45 10.41
CA ASP A 67 7.17 -12.29 11.23
C ASP A 67 5.97 -11.43 11.63
N TYR A 68 5.00 -11.25 10.73
CA TYR A 68 3.75 -10.58 11.04
C TYR A 68 3.00 -11.26 12.17
N LEU A 69 2.86 -12.60 12.13
CA LEU A 69 2.16 -13.36 13.15
C LEU A 69 2.89 -13.29 14.50
N ASN A 70 4.22 -13.38 14.48
CA ASN A 70 5.06 -13.26 15.68
C ASN A 70 4.91 -11.86 16.31
N LEU A 71 4.96 -10.81 15.53
CA LEU A 71 4.78 -9.45 16.03
C LEU A 71 3.35 -9.23 16.56
N ARG A 72 2.35 -9.74 15.84
CA ARG A 72 0.94 -9.66 16.25
C ARG A 72 0.70 -10.36 17.60
N ALA A 73 1.28 -11.52 17.81
CA ALA A 73 1.15 -12.27 19.06
C ALA A 73 1.78 -11.56 20.28
N ASN A 74 2.78 -10.68 20.03
CA ASN A 74 3.52 -9.93 21.05
C ASN A 74 3.06 -8.47 21.17
N THR A 75 1.98 -8.08 20.49
CA THR A 75 1.43 -6.72 20.50
C THR A 75 0.05 -6.73 21.15
N GLU A 76 -0.24 -5.75 22.01
CA GLU A 76 -1.52 -5.67 22.72
C GLU A 76 -2.73 -5.62 21.77
N ASN A 77 -2.57 -4.90 20.65
CA ASN A 77 -3.65 -4.73 19.67
C ASN A 77 -3.22 -5.24 18.30
N SER A 78 -4.01 -6.14 17.73
CA SER A 78 -3.79 -6.66 16.37
C SER A 78 -3.81 -5.57 15.28
N TYR A 79 -4.34 -4.39 15.58
CA TYR A 79 -4.30 -3.21 14.70
C TYR A 79 -2.91 -2.59 14.57
N ASP A 80 -2.02 -2.83 15.53
CA ASP A 80 -0.72 -2.15 15.63
C ASP A 80 0.37 -2.85 14.82
N VAL A 81 0.03 -3.89 14.08
CA VAL A 81 0.90 -4.52 13.09
C VAL A 81 0.23 -4.49 11.72
N ALA A 82 0.95 -4.12 10.67
CA ALA A 82 0.42 -4.10 9.31
C ALA A 82 1.44 -4.54 8.27
N ILE A 83 0.99 -5.35 7.32
CA ILE A 83 1.73 -5.67 6.10
C ILE A 83 1.33 -4.63 5.05
N LEU A 84 2.33 -4.09 4.35
CA LEU A 84 2.16 -3.08 3.31
C LEU A 84 2.71 -3.60 1.98
N ALA A 85 1.96 -3.42 0.91
CA ALA A 85 2.42 -3.79 -0.44
C ALA A 85 1.98 -2.74 -1.47
N LEU A 86 2.55 -2.78 -2.68
CA LEU A 86 2.22 -1.85 -3.75
C LEU A 86 1.02 -2.31 -4.56
N SER A 87 0.96 -3.59 -4.92
CA SER A 87 -0.08 -4.12 -5.79
C SER A 87 -1.25 -4.71 -5.02
N ARG A 88 -2.46 -4.67 -5.61
CA ARG A 88 -3.64 -5.35 -5.05
C ARG A 88 -3.48 -6.87 -5.07
N ALA A 89 -2.77 -7.41 -6.06
CA ALA A 89 -2.49 -8.85 -6.16
C ALA A 89 -1.62 -9.33 -5.00
N ASP A 90 -0.54 -8.60 -4.67
CA ASP A 90 0.29 -8.92 -3.50
C ASP A 90 -0.50 -8.82 -2.19
N VAL A 91 -1.33 -7.78 -2.04
CA VAL A 91 -2.20 -7.62 -0.87
C VAL A 91 -3.17 -8.78 -0.74
N ALA A 92 -3.81 -9.22 -1.81
CA ALA A 92 -4.72 -10.37 -1.79
C ALA A 92 -4.00 -11.65 -1.37
N HIS A 93 -2.82 -11.90 -1.93
CA HIS A 93 -2.00 -13.07 -1.63
C HIS A 93 -1.53 -13.07 -0.16
N LEU A 94 -1.00 -11.94 0.32
CA LEU A 94 -0.54 -11.79 1.70
C LEU A 94 -1.69 -11.91 2.72
N ASN A 95 -2.86 -11.36 2.42
CA ASN A 95 -4.06 -11.56 3.23
C ASN A 95 -4.47 -13.03 3.29
N ALA A 96 -4.45 -13.74 2.15
CA ALA A 96 -4.80 -15.16 2.09
C ALA A 96 -3.82 -16.01 2.92
N LEU A 97 -2.51 -15.77 2.80
CA LEU A 97 -1.49 -16.48 3.57
C LEU A 97 -1.61 -16.22 5.08
N ALA A 98 -1.72 -14.96 5.48
CA ALA A 98 -1.85 -14.61 6.91
C ALA A 98 -3.12 -15.23 7.51
N ARG A 99 -4.24 -15.15 6.79
CA ARG A 99 -5.50 -15.73 7.22
C ARG A 99 -5.46 -17.25 7.30
N ALA A 100 -4.88 -17.94 6.32
CA ALA A 100 -4.72 -19.39 6.33
C ALA A 100 -3.91 -19.84 7.55
N ALA A 101 -2.84 -19.14 7.88
CA ALA A 101 -2.02 -19.43 9.06
C ALA A 101 -2.80 -19.23 10.37
N LEU A 102 -3.58 -18.14 10.49
CA LEU A 102 -4.43 -17.89 11.67
C LEU A 102 -5.55 -18.94 11.84
N ILE A 103 -6.13 -19.43 10.74
CA ILE A 103 -7.09 -20.54 10.76
C ILE A 103 -6.39 -21.83 11.27
N ALA A 104 -5.21 -22.13 10.75
CA ALA A 104 -4.44 -23.32 11.15
C ALA A 104 -4.03 -23.29 12.63
N GLN A 105 -3.77 -22.08 13.18
CA GLN A 105 -3.46 -21.87 14.60
C GLN A 105 -4.71 -21.86 15.49
N GLY A 106 -5.92 -21.90 14.91
CA GLY A 106 -7.18 -21.85 15.67
C GLY A 106 -7.52 -20.48 16.24
N GLU A 107 -6.87 -19.42 15.76
CA GLU A 107 -7.12 -18.03 16.21
C GLU A 107 -8.38 -17.41 15.59
N LEU A 108 -8.89 -17.98 14.49
CA LEU A 108 -10.13 -17.56 13.86
C LEU A 108 -11.26 -18.54 14.17
N GLY A 109 -12.47 -18.02 14.36
CA GLY A 109 -13.65 -18.82 14.67
C GLY A 109 -13.94 -19.88 13.60
N ALA A 110 -14.53 -21.01 14.03
CA ALA A 110 -14.79 -22.14 13.15
C ALA A 110 -15.90 -21.84 12.11
N THR A 111 -16.90 -21.00 12.46
CA THR A 111 -18.07 -20.76 11.60
C THR A 111 -17.83 -19.57 10.68
N PRO A 112 -17.79 -19.78 9.34
CA PRO A 112 -17.64 -18.70 8.40
C PRO A 112 -18.97 -18.01 8.06
N LEU A 113 -18.92 -16.71 7.74
CA LEU A 113 -19.94 -15.97 7.05
C LEU A 113 -19.44 -15.58 5.65
N HIS A 114 -20.17 -16.00 4.62
CA HIS A 114 -19.84 -15.64 3.24
C HIS A 114 -20.56 -14.35 2.83
N LEU A 115 -19.78 -13.32 2.54
CA LEU A 115 -20.24 -12.05 2.04
C LEU A 115 -20.20 -12.11 0.50
N ARG A 116 -21.36 -12.03 -0.14
CA ARG A 116 -21.45 -11.99 -1.61
C ARG A 116 -21.34 -10.54 -2.07
N ALA A 117 -20.51 -10.29 -3.08
CA ALA A 117 -20.58 -9.04 -3.83
C ALA A 117 -21.99 -8.94 -4.45
N ASP A 118 -22.64 -7.79 -4.28
CA ASP A 118 -23.98 -7.51 -4.84
C ASP A 118 -23.84 -7.18 -6.35
N THR A 119 -23.29 -8.11 -7.12
CA THR A 119 -23.39 -8.11 -8.58
C THR A 119 -24.63 -8.91 -8.91
N GLY A 120 -25.68 -8.23 -9.37
CA GLY A 120 -27.03 -8.78 -9.61
C GLY A 120 -27.15 -9.96 -10.57
N ASP A 121 -26.08 -10.71 -10.82
CA ASP A 121 -26.05 -11.95 -11.59
C ASP A 121 -25.57 -13.11 -10.72
N LEU A 122 -26.35 -14.18 -10.76
CA LEU A 122 -26.15 -15.46 -10.08
C LEU A 122 -24.93 -16.23 -10.62
N ALA A 123 -23.74 -15.69 -10.51
CA ALA A 123 -22.52 -16.45 -10.73
C ALA A 123 -22.12 -17.15 -9.42
N VAL A 124 -22.39 -18.41 -9.34
CA VAL A 124 -21.87 -19.33 -8.31
C VAL A 124 -20.39 -19.53 -8.61
N GLY A 125 -19.49 -18.95 -7.81
CA GLY A 125 -18.04 -19.20 -7.90
C GLY A 125 -17.20 -17.98 -7.56
N GLU A 126 -16.21 -18.15 -6.78
CA GLU A 126 -14.98 -17.36 -6.52
C GLU A 126 -15.05 -15.94 -5.93
N ASP A 127 -16.13 -15.17 -5.99
CA ASP A 127 -16.17 -13.78 -5.51
C ASP A 127 -16.84 -13.59 -4.13
N SER A 128 -16.90 -14.63 -3.30
CA SER A 128 -17.41 -14.49 -1.94
C SER A 128 -16.28 -14.23 -0.94
N LEU A 129 -16.31 -13.09 -0.26
CA LEU A 129 -15.41 -12.80 0.84
C LEU A 129 -15.88 -13.57 2.09
N GLU A 130 -15.09 -14.55 2.53
CA GLU A 130 -15.35 -15.32 3.76
C GLU A 130 -14.86 -14.53 4.97
N MET A 131 -15.70 -14.37 6.00
CA MET A 131 -15.37 -13.73 7.27
C MET A 131 -15.56 -14.71 8.44
N ARG A 132 -14.65 -14.63 9.41
CA ARG A 132 -14.69 -15.40 10.67
C ARG A 132 -14.54 -14.46 11.85
N THR A 133 -15.03 -14.87 13.01
CA THR A 133 -14.69 -14.20 14.28
C THR A 133 -13.18 -14.19 14.45
N GLY A 134 -12.61 -13.04 14.81
CA GLY A 134 -11.16 -12.81 14.88
C GLY A 134 -10.54 -12.21 13.63
N ASP A 135 -11.24 -12.22 12.48
CA ASP A 135 -10.71 -11.59 11.25
C ASP A 135 -10.50 -10.08 11.46
N LEU A 136 -9.33 -9.61 11.04
CA LEU A 136 -9.02 -8.19 10.94
C LEU A 136 -9.50 -7.66 9.60
N VAL A 137 -10.28 -6.57 9.63
CA VAL A 137 -10.93 -6.01 8.45
C VAL A 137 -10.70 -4.51 8.34
N ILE A 138 -10.86 -3.99 7.10
CA ILE A 138 -10.82 -2.57 6.77
C ILE A 138 -12.02 -2.20 5.90
N ILE A 139 -12.57 -1.02 6.16
CA ILE A 139 -13.68 -0.44 5.41
C ILE A 139 -13.13 0.39 4.27
N GLY A 140 -13.66 0.22 3.07
CA GLY A 140 -13.21 0.91 1.86
C GLY A 140 -14.02 2.13 1.47
N ARG A 141 -15.24 2.31 2.03
CA ARG A 141 -16.12 3.45 1.74
C ARG A 141 -16.75 4.02 2.99
N ASN A 142 -16.98 5.33 2.99
CA ASN A 142 -17.62 6.03 4.11
C ASN A 142 -19.09 5.66 4.28
N ASP A 143 -19.52 5.47 5.52
CA ASP A 143 -20.91 5.49 5.94
C ASP A 143 -21.08 6.46 7.12
N ASN A 144 -21.60 7.65 6.83
CA ASN A 144 -21.82 8.69 7.85
C ASN A 144 -22.90 8.30 8.87
N ARG A 145 -23.83 7.39 8.54
CA ARG A 145 -24.92 6.96 9.43
C ARG A 145 -24.39 6.07 10.54
N LEU A 146 -23.45 5.20 10.21
CA LEU A 146 -22.78 4.32 11.18
C LEU A 146 -21.49 4.95 11.75
N GLY A 147 -21.08 6.12 11.22
CA GLY A 147 -19.82 6.77 11.59
C GLY A 147 -18.60 5.93 11.19
N LEU A 148 -18.72 5.12 10.15
CA LEU A 148 -17.65 4.29 9.61
C LEU A 148 -17.04 4.98 8.39
N TYR A 149 -15.73 5.13 8.39
CA TYR A 149 -15.02 5.86 7.33
C TYR A 149 -14.06 4.96 6.59
N ASN A 150 -13.72 5.35 5.38
CA ASN A 150 -12.68 4.69 4.60
C ASN A 150 -11.37 4.66 5.41
N GLY A 151 -10.79 3.46 5.54
CA GLY A 151 -9.62 3.22 6.38
C GLY A 151 -9.92 2.83 7.82
N THR A 152 -11.19 2.87 8.28
CA THR A 152 -11.55 2.32 9.59
C THR A 152 -11.24 0.83 9.62
N ARG A 153 -10.43 0.40 10.58
CA ARG A 153 -10.10 -1.01 10.82
C ARG A 153 -10.89 -1.54 12.00
N GLY A 154 -11.16 -2.84 11.96
CA GLY A 154 -11.89 -3.52 13.04
C GLY A 154 -11.56 -4.99 13.09
N VAL A 155 -11.84 -5.62 14.24
CA VAL A 155 -11.84 -7.08 14.41
C VAL A 155 -13.27 -7.56 14.43
N VAL A 156 -13.56 -8.64 13.73
CA VAL A 156 -14.86 -9.33 13.79
C VAL A 156 -15.00 -10.00 15.15
N THR A 157 -15.89 -9.51 16.00
CA THR A 157 -16.09 -10.07 17.35
C THR A 157 -17.25 -11.05 17.43
N ALA A 158 -18.22 -10.95 16.55
CA ALA A 158 -19.34 -11.87 16.48
C ALA A 158 -19.86 -12.03 15.04
N ILE A 159 -20.38 -13.21 14.72
CA ILE A 159 -21.05 -13.54 13.47
C ILE A 159 -22.42 -14.15 13.78
N ASN A 160 -23.46 -13.64 13.11
CA ASN A 160 -24.77 -14.24 13.09
C ASN A 160 -25.08 -14.68 11.65
N VAL A 161 -24.95 -15.98 11.40
CA VAL A 161 -25.15 -16.58 10.07
C VAL A 161 -26.62 -16.50 9.63
N GLU A 162 -27.57 -16.69 10.55
CA GLU A 162 -29.02 -16.63 10.25
C GLU A 162 -29.45 -15.23 9.84
N ALA A 163 -28.95 -14.21 10.55
CA ALA A 163 -29.23 -12.81 10.23
C ALA A 163 -28.34 -12.25 9.11
N GLY A 164 -27.34 -13.01 8.63
CA GLY A 164 -26.36 -12.53 7.65
C GLY A 164 -25.63 -11.26 8.13
N SER A 165 -25.23 -11.20 9.39
CA SER A 165 -24.62 -10.03 10.00
C SER A 165 -23.37 -10.37 10.79
N LEU A 166 -22.50 -9.36 10.97
CA LEU A 166 -21.31 -9.45 11.80
C LEU A 166 -21.14 -8.19 12.64
N THR A 167 -20.50 -8.34 13.80
CA THR A 167 -20.17 -7.23 14.69
C THR A 167 -18.68 -6.97 14.63
N LEU A 168 -18.31 -5.71 14.42
CA LEU A 168 -16.95 -5.22 14.43
C LEU A 168 -16.64 -4.50 15.72
N HIS A 169 -15.50 -4.78 16.33
CA HIS A 169 -14.86 -3.91 17.29
C HIS A 169 -13.82 -3.08 16.54
N THR A 170 -14.08 -1.79 16.42
CA THR A 170 -13.26 -0.89 15.61
C THR A 170 -12.06 -0.36 16.40
N HIS A 171 -11.02 0.13 15.72
CA HIS A 171 -9.79 0.65 16.31
C HIS A 171 -10.00 1.92 17.18
N ASP A 172 -11.16 2.56 17.08
CA ASP A 172 -11.62 3.68 17.90
C ASP A 172 -12.59 3.24 19.01
N ASP A 173 -12.49 1.98 19.41
CA ASP A 173 -13.17 1.35 20.55
C ASP A 173 -14.71 1.36 20.46
N ARG A 174 -15.26 1.15 19.26
CA ARG A 174 -16.69 1.05 19.02
C ARG A 174 -17.10 -0.35 18.58
N HIS A 175 -18.28 -0.79 19.05
CA HIS A 175 -18.92 -2.00 18.54
C HIS A 175 -20.00 -1.62 17.52
N VAL A 176 -19.87 -2.10 16.28
CA VAL A 176 -20.78 -1.79 15.19
C VAL A 176 -21.20 -3.07 14.50
N THR A 177 -22.53 -3.33 14.47
CA THR A 177 -23.11 -4.46 13.74
C THR A 177 -23.45 -4.03 12.31
N ILE A 178 -22.97 -4.80 11.33
CA ILE A 178 -23.21 -4.57 9.91
C ILE A 178 -23.74 -5.84 9.25
N THR A 179 -24.57 -5.67 8.22
CA THR A 179 -25.10 -6.80 7.42
C THR A 179 -24.14 -7.17 6.30
N ALA A 180 -24.29 -8.39 5.76
CA ALA A 180 -23.55 -8.84 4.58
C ALA A 180 -23.73 -7.89 3.39
N THR A 181 -24.95 -7.43 3.14
CA THR A 181 -25.26 -6.45 2.07
C THR A 181 -24.54 -5.12 2.31
N TRP A 182 -24.49 -4.65 3.55
CA TRP A 182 -23.74 -3.43 3.89
C TRP A 182 -22.25 -3.63 3.62
N ALA A 183 -21.68 -4.75 4.06
CA ALA A 183 -20.27 -5.06 3.90
C ALA A 183 -19.85 -5.09 2.42
N ALA A 184 -20.65 -5.68 1.54
CA ALA A 184 -20.42 -5.69 0.10
C ALA A 184 -20.44 -4.27 -0.51
N ARG A 185 -21.37 -3.41 -0.10
CA ARG A 185 -21.49 -2.02 -0.62
C ARG A 185 -20.39 -1.09 -0.15
N HIS A 186 -19.75 -1.37 0.98
CA HIS A 186 -18.76 -0.51 1.60
C HIS A 186 -17.33 -1.06 1.47
N ASP A 187 -17.11 -1.97 0.53
CA ASP A 187 -15.78 -2.56 0.20
C ASP A 187 -15.07 -3.08 1.47
N LEU A 188 -15.81 -3.82 2.31
CA LEU A 188 -15.18 -4.51 3.44
C LEU A 188 -14.17 -5.53 2.91
N SER A 189 -12.98 -5.55 3.46
CA SER A 189 -11.92 -6.49 3.06
C SER A 189 -11.05 -6.88 4.25
N HIS A 190 -10.30 -7.99 4.12
CA HIS A 190 -9.30 -8.34 5.12
C HIS A 190 -8.22 -7.25 5.20
N ALA A 191 -7.63 -7.05 6.37
CA ALA A 191 -6.71 -5.95 6.68
C ALA A 191 -5.40 -6.40 7.33
N TYR A 192 -5.01 -7.66 7.17
CA TYR A 192 -3.67 -8.14 7.55
C TYR A 192 -2.61 -7.47 6.67
N ALA A 193 -2.88 -7.42 5.38
CA ALA A 193 -2.12 -6.65 4.40
C ALA A 193 -2.98 -5.58 3.73
N MET A 194 -2.38 -4.45 3.37
CA MET A 194 -3.06 -3.35 2.64
C MET A 194 -2.11 -2.66 1.67
N THR A 195 -2.69 -1.95 0.69
CA THR A 195 -1.88 -1.16 -0.23
C THR A 195 -1.29 0.07 0.47
N LEU A 196 -0.11 0.51 0.02
CA LEU A 196 0.50 1.75 0.49
C LEU A 196 -0.45 2.95 0.36
N HIS A 197 -1.30 2.96 -0.67
CA HIS A 197 -2.31 4.00 -0.85
C HIS A 197 -3.34 3.99 0.29
N LYS A 198 -3.89 2.82 0.64
CA LYS A 198 -4.81 2.67 1.78
C LYS A 198 -4.14 2.97 3.12
N ALA A 199 -2.83 2.75 3.23
CA ALA A 199 -2.05 3.03 4.43
C ALA A 199 -1.66 4.51 4.59
N GLN A 200 -2.02 5.40 3.66
CA GLN A 200 -1.81 6.83 3.83
C GLN A 200 -2.61 7.34 5.03
N GLY A 201 -1.93 8.05 5.93
CA GLY A 201 -2.53 8.47 7.20
C GLY A 201 -2.48 7.43 8.33
N LEU A 202 -2.26 6.15 8.00
CA LEU A 202 -2.12 5.09 9.00
C LEU A 202 -0.88 5.30 9.87
N THR A 203 -1.01 4.96 11.14
CA THR A 203 0.10 4.80 12.07
C THR A 203 -0.09 3.49 12.82
N VAL A 204 0.95 2.65 12.84
CA VAL A 204 1.00 1.36 13.54
C VAL A 204 2.26 1.28 14.38
N ASP A 205 2.40 0.30 15.24
CA ASP A 205 3.67 0.06 15.95
C ASP A 205 4.69 -0.59 15.02
N HIS A 206 4.25 -1.59 14.25
CA HIS A 206 5.11 -2.37 13.37
C HIS A 206 4.57 -2.37 11.94
N ALA A 207 5.39 -1.93 10.99
CA ALA A 207 5.08 -1.98 9.56
C ALA A 207 6.05 -2.89 8.82
N LEU A 208 5.51 -3.85 8.06
CA LEU A 208 6.26 -4.78 7.24
C LEU A 208 5.99 -4.49 5.77
N LEU A 209 6.97 -3.94 5.07
CA LEU A 209 6.85 -3.55 3.67
C LEU A 209 7.30 -4.68 2.76
N TYR A 210 6.38 -5.24 1.96
CA TYR A 210 6.72 -6.13 0.86
C TYR A 210 7.29 -5.32 -0.30
N GLY A 211 8.59 -5.39 -0.48
CA GLY A 211 9.35 -4.66 -1.49
C GLY A 211 9.34 -5.36 -2.84
N SER A 212 8.22 -5.27 -3.57
CA SER A 212 8.16 -5.75 -4.95
C SER A 212 9.08 -4.95 -5.88
N GLN A 213 9.27 -5.44 -7.12
CA GLN A 213 10.11 -4.77 -8.11
C GLN A 213 9.65 -3.35 -8.50
N ALA A 214 8.36 -3.06 -8.29
CA ALA A 214 7.80 -1.74 -8.55
C ALA A 214 8.09 -0.71 -7.44
N LEU A 215 8.88 -1.08 -6.41
CA LEU A 215 9.19 -0.19 -5.30
C LEU A 215 10.01 1.02 -5.76
N THR A 216 9.52 2.22 -5.48
CA THR A 216 10.19 3.49 -5.75
C THR A 216 10.57 4.17 -4.44
N ARG A 217 11.37 5.23 -4.51
CA ARG A 217 11.76 6.01 -3.33
C ARG A 217 10.57 6.52 -2.53
N GLU A 218 9.58 7.10 -3.19
CA GLU A 218 8.39 7.65 -2.55
C GLU A 218 7.58 6.55 -1.87
N ALA A 219 7.41 5.41 -2.54
CA ALA A 219 6.71 4.25 -1.99
C ALA A 219 7.46 3.65 -0.80
N GLY A 220 8.77 3.52 -0.88
CA GLY A 220 9.64 3.09 0.21
C GLY A 220 9.54 4.01 1.42
N TYR A 221 9.62 5.33 1.21
CA TYR A 221 9.44 6.31 2.27
C TYR A 221 8.05 6.21 2.92
N VAL A 222 6.98 6.10 2.12
CA VAL A 222 5.62 5.94 2.64
C VAL A 222 5.52 4.67 3.49
N GLY A 223 5.99 3.53 3.01
CA GLY A 223 5.92 2.26 3.72
C GLY A 223 6.73 2.26 5.01
N LEU A 224 8.01 2.61 4.93
CA LEU A 224 8.93 2.62 6.07
C LEU A 224 8.66 3.74 7.08
N SER A 225 7.74 4.67 6.78
CA SER A 225 7.32 5.71 7.71
C SER A 225 6.01 5.40 8.45
N ARG A 226 5.43 4.20 8.32
CA ARG A 226 4.14 3.87 8.95
C ARG A 226 4.26 3.38 10.38
N GLY A 227 5.33 2.64 10.72
CA GLY A 227 5.57 2.12 12.07
C GLY A 227 6.12 3.18 13.02
N ARG A 228 5.68 3.11 14.26
CA ARG A 228 6.23 3.94 15.36
C ARG A 228 7.48 3.31 15.96
N ARG A 229 7.50 1.98 16.09
CA ARG A 229 8.56 1.20 16.75
C ARG A 229 9.49 0.54 15.73
N ASN A 230 8.90 -0.17 14.75
CA ASN A 230 9.69 -0.92 13.78
C ASN A 230 9.11 -0.79 12.39
N ASN A 231 10.01 -0.55 11.42
CA ASN A 231 9.68 -0.62 10.00
C ASN A 231 10.65 -1.60 9.33
N HIS A 232 10.12 -2.67 8.75
CA HIS A 232 10.87 -3.71 8.08
C HIS A 232 10.59 -3.68 6.58
N VAL A 233 11.59 -4.01 5.76
CA VAL A 233 11.42 -4.20 4.32
C VAL A 233 11.86 -5.61 3.94
N TYR A 234 11.07 -6.25 3.09
CA TYR A 234 11.27 -7.61 2.58
C TYR A 234 11.52 -7.54 1.08
N ALA A 235 12.66 -8.05 0.62
CA ALA A 235 13.07 -8.00 -0.78
C ALA A 235 13.62 -9.36 -1.24
N THR A 236 13.33 -9.74 -2.50
CA THR A 236 13.92 -10.94 -3.09
C THR A 236 15.36 -10.70 -3.50
N THR A 237 16.21 -11.74 -3.34
CA THR A 237 17.60 -11.73 -3.79
C THR A 237 17.74 -11.98 -5.30
N ARG A 238 16.72 -12.54 -5.96
CA ARG A 238 16.76 -12.93 -7.36
C ARG A 238 15.53 -12.42 -8.11
N GLU A 239 15.75 -11.80 -9.26
CA GLU A 239 14.72 -11.63 -10.26
C GLU A 239 14.50 -12.97 -10.95
N MET A 240 13.30 -13.53 -10.86
CA MET A 240 12.92 -14.60 -11.79
C MET A 240 12.75 -13.97 -13.18
N SER A 241 13.79 -14.00 -13.98
CA SER A 241 13.66 -13.83 -15.43
C SER A 241 12.83 -14.98 -15.96
N ALA A 242 11.80 -14.69 -16.73
CA ALA A 242 10.92 -15.70 -17.34
C ALA A 242 11.67 -16.64 -18.36
N HIS A 243 12.99 -16.61 -18.39
CA HIS A 243 13.86 -17.36 -19.31
C HIS A 243 14.80 -18.36 -18.62
N ASP A 244 14.83 -18.44 -17.28
CA ASP A 244 15.77 -19.34 -16.59
C ASP A 244 15.16 -20.74 -16.42
N GLY A 245 15.08 -21.48 -17.52
CA GLY A 245 14.74 -22.92 -17.55
C GLY A 245 15.91 -23.84 -17.19
N GLU A 246 17.09 -23.34 -16.84
CA GLU A 246 18.23 -24.15 -16.41
C GLU A 246 18.50 -23.91 -14.92
N CYS A 247 18.32 -24.99 -14.14
CA CYS A 247 18.74 -25.06 -12.74
C CYS A 247 20.27 -24.99 -12.68
N ASP A 248 20.81 -23.79 -12.52
CA ASP A 248 22.21 -23.62 -12.18
C ASP A 248 22.41 -24.00 -10.71
N TYR A 249 23.00 -25.20 -10.47
CA TYR A 249 23.41 -25.69 -9.16
C TYR A 249 24.67 -24.98 -8.65
N ALA A 250 24.79 -23.67 -8.89
CA ALA A 250 25.88 -22.90 -8.33
C ALA A 250 25.80 -22.96 -6.79
N ILE A 251 26.93 -23.21 -6.16
CA ILE A 251 27.07 -23.22 -4.70
C ILE A 251 26.62 -21.84 -4.20
N ARG A 252 25.47 -21.79 -3.53
CA ARG A 252 24.91 -20.56 -2.99
C ARG A 252 25.84 -19.99 -1.93
N ASN A 253 26.21 -18.73 -2.11
CA ASN A 253 26.92 -17.96 -1.10
C ASN A 253 25.91 -17.00 -0.43
N PRO A 254 25.40 -17.32 0.77
CA PRO A 254 24.37 -16.52 1.43
C PRO A 254 24.75 -15.05 1.63
N VAL A 255 26.05 -14.78 1.83
CA VAL A 255 26.54 -13.41 2.02
C VAL A 255 26.51 -12.63 0.70
N ALA A 256 26.89 -13.26 -0.41
CA ALA A 256 26.82 -12.62 -1.73
C ALA A 256 25.38 -12.39 -2.16
N ASP A 257 24.49 -13.36 -1.91
CA ASP A 257 23.06 -13.23 -2.18
C ASP A 257 22.45 -12.06 -1.37
N GLN A 258 22.83 -11.91 -0.10
CA GLN A 258 22.41 -10.81 0.75
C GLN A 258 22.88 -9.45 0.21
N GLN A 259 24.12 -9.32 -0.16
CA GLN A 259 24.67 -8.09 -0.73
C GLN A 259 23.95 -7.72 -2.04
N GLN A 260 23.68 -8.71 -2.88
CA GLN A 260 22.96 -8.52 -4.13
C GLN A 260 21.54 -7.99 -3.90
N ALA A 261 20.80 -8.56 -2.95
CA ALA A 261 19.44 -8.10 -2.64
C ALA A 261 19.40 -6.67 -2.09
N ILE A 262 20.37 -6.31 -1.24
CA ILE A 262 20.51 -4.95 -0.75
C ILE A 262 20.81 -4.00 -1.92
N ALA A 263 21.72 -4.36 -2.82
CA ALA A 263 22.04 -3.57 -4.00
C ALA A 263 20.83 -3.39 -4.94
N ASP A 264 20.03 -4.44 -5.13
CA ASP A 264 18.82 -4.38 -5.95
C ASP A 264 17.73 -3.52 -5.30
N LEU A 265 17.53 -3.66 -3.98
CA LEU A 265 16.63 -2.80 -3.22
C LEU A 265 17.05 -1.33 -3.33
N THR A 266 18.33 -1.04 -3.13
CA THR A 266 18.92 0.30 -3.24
C THR A 266 18.69 0.88 -4.63
N ARG A 267 18.94 0.10 -5.70
CA ARG A 267 18.71 0.52 -7.09
C ARG A 267 17.24 0.86 -7.35
N ARG A 268 16.29 0.07 -6.84
CA ARG A 268 14.84 0.37 -6.95
C ARG A 268 14.49 1.67 -6.26
N LEU A 269 15.04 1.92 -5.07
CA LEU A 269 14.79 3.13 -4.31
C LEU A 269 15.49 4.38 -4.90
N HIS A 270 16.50 4.22 -5.74
CA HIS A 270 17.02 5.33 -6.56
C HIS A 270 16.03 5.78 -7.65
N THR A 271 15.07 4.91 -8.03
CA THR A 271 14.01 5.28 -8.98
C THR A 271 12.98 6.17 -8.29
N SER A 272 12.86 7.41 -8.77
CA SER A 272 11.86 8.38 -8.30
C SER A 272 10.75 8.54 -9.33
N ARG A 273 9.50 8.52 -8.87
CA ARG A 273 8.30 8.84 -9.65
C ARG A 273 7.59 10.09 -9.10
N SER A 274 8.34 11.01 -8.50
CA SER A 274 7.76 12.28 -8.06
C SER A 274 7.27 13.05 -9.28
N HIS A 275 5.96 13.25 -9.38
CA HIS A 275 5.40 14.23 -10.31
C HIS A 275 5.81 15.61 -9.81
N GLN A 276 6.62 16.32 -10.58
CA GLN A 276 6.85 17.73 -10.32
C GLN A 276 5.51 18.46 -10.43
N LEU A 277 5.12 19.19 -9.39
CA LEU A 277 3.95 20.05 -9.46
C LEU A 277 4.14 21.03 -10.62
N ALA A 278 3.09 21.32 -11.38
CA ALA A 278 3.12 22.26 -12.50
C ALA A 278 3.70 23.64 -12.11
N SER A 279 3.62 24.02 -10.83
CA SER A 279 4.25 25.22 -10.26
C SER A 279 5.79 25.18 -10.21
N HIS A 280 6.41 24.00 -10.39
CA HIS A 280 7.87 23.84 -10.47
C HIS A 280 8.39 23.82 -11.91
N GLN A 281 7.50 23.74 -12.90
CA GLN A 281 7.83 23.97 -14.29
C GLN A 281 7.86 25.49 -14.50
N THR A 282 8.97 26.12 -14.13
CA THR A 282 9.28 27.50 -14.54
C THR A 282 9.66 27.55 -16.02
N GLY A 283 8.79 27.06 -16.88
CA GLY A 283 8.71 27.45 -18.28
C GLY A 283 7.87 28.73 -18.32
N ASP A 284 8.43 29.77 -18.89
CA ASP A 284 7.90 31.10 -18.93
C ASP A 284 6.49 31.14 -19.58
N TRP A 285 5.43 30.96 -18.77
CA TRP A 285 4.02 31.05 -19.19
C TRP A 285 3.65 32.48 -19.63
N ARG A 286 4.60 33.41 -19.59
CA ARG A 286 4.44 34.82 -19.99
C ARG A 286 4.72 35.08 -21.46
N THR A 287 5.05 34.08 -22.27
CA THR A 287 5.09 34.26 -23.71
C THR A 287 3.65 34.45 -24.21
N PRO A 288 3.24 35.62 -24.71
CA PRO A 288 1.90 35.78 -25.25
C PRO A 288 1.75 34.83 -26.43
N ILE A 289 0.68 34.04 -26.44
CA ILE A 289 0.26 33.28 -27.61
C ILE A 289 0.02 34.36 -28.72
N THR A 290 0.92 34.42 -29.65
CA THR A 290 0.71 35.27 -30.83
C THR A 290 -0.48 34.71 -31.59
N GLN A 291 -1.36 35.61 -32.06
CA GLN A 291 -2.64 35.29 -32.72
C GLN A 291 -2.52 34.43 -33.99
N ASP A 292 -1.32 34.04 -34.39
CA ASP A 292 -1.08 33.19 -35.57
C ASP A 292 -1.29 31.71 -35.36
N ASP A 293 -1.22 31.23 -34.11
CA ASP A 293 -1.42 29.80 -33.82
C ASP A 293 -2.90 29.33 -33.78
N THR A 294 -3.82 30.30 -33.78
CA THR A 294 -5.27 30.01 -33.77
C THR A 294 -5.84 29.80 -35.19
N ARG A 295 -5.14 30.25 -36.21
CA ARG A 295 -5.65 30.17 -37.61
C ARG A 295 -5.42 28.78 -38.22
N THR A 296 -4.34 28.11 -37.86
CA THR A 296 -3.98 26.79 -38.42
C THR A 296 -4.83 25.65 -37.85
N ARG A 297 -5.58 25.88 -36.76
CA ARG A 297 -6.44 24.85 -36.12
C ARG A 297 -7.89 24.87 -36.60
N LEU A 298 -8.31 25.90 -37.32
CA LEU A 298 -9.69 26.02 -37.81
C LEU A 298 -9.83 25.71 -39.32
N GLU A 299 -8.72 25.66 -40.09
CA GLU A 299 -8.78 25.32 -41.52
C GLU A 299 -8.70 23.81 -41.85
N GLY A 300 -8.56 22.97 -40.84
CA GLY A 300 -8.48 21.51 -41.01
C GLY A 300 -9.83 20.75 -40.82
N ARG A 301 -10.96 21.44 -40.83
CA ARG A 301 -12.28 20.81 -40.62
C ARG A 301 -13.35 21.36 -41.56
N SER A 302 -13.16 21.18 -42.84
CA SER A 302 -14.26 21.24 -43.84
C SER A 302 -13.79 20.44 -45.04
N ASP A 303 -14.49 19.37 -45.31
CA ASP A 303 -14.77 18.66 -46.56
C ASP A 303 -14.70 17.17 -46.36
N ASP A 304 -15.87 16.62 -46.09
CA ASP A 304 -16.32 15.31 -46.61
C ASP A 304 -17.79 15.12 -46.25
N HIS A 305 -18.64 15.78 -47.05
CA HIS A 305 -20.04 15.41 -47.21
C HIS A 305 -20.27 15.19 -48.69
N GLN A 306 -20.18 13.94 -49.14
CA GLN A 306 -20.79 13.51 -50.41
C GLN A 306 -22.14 12.86 -50.13
N PRO A 307 -23.20 13.21 -50.88
CA PRO A 307 -24.51 12.59 -50.75
C PRO A 307 -24.60 11.27 -51.55
N ILE A 308 -25.12 10.24 -50.92
CA ILE A 308 -25.48 8.98 -51.59
C ILE A 308 -26.87 9.16 -52.16
N HIS A 309 -26.98 9.15 -53.49
CA HIS A 309 -28.22 8.85 -54.23
C HIS A 309 -28.16 7.42 -54.71
N GLY A 310 -29.26 6.67 -54.51
CA GLY A 310 -29.54 5.36 -55.09
C GLY A 310 -30.31 4.46 -54.17
#